data_6afef98b08b24cc89f7ff1ae09d0cbbb
#
_entry.id   6afef98b08b24cc89f7ff1ae09d0cbbb
#
_cell.length_a   1.000
_cell.length_b   1.000
_cell.length_c   1.000
_cell.angle_alpha   90.00
_cell.angle_beta   90.00
_cell.angle_gamma   90.00
#
_symmetry.space_group_name_H-M   'P 1'
#
loop_
_entity.id
_entity.type
_entity.pdbx_description
1 polymer ?
#
loop_
_entity_poly.entity_id
_entity_poly.type
_entity_poly.pdbx_seq_one_letter_code
_entity_poly.pdbx_strand_id
1 'polypeptide(L)'
;MSSYDNHQALAGLTLGKSTDYRDTYDASLLQGVPRSLNRDPLGLHADNLPFHGADIWTLYELSWLNGKGLPQVAVGHVELPDTSVNLVESKSFKLYLNSFNQTRFASWQDVAETLTRDLSACAQGEVKVALYRLDQLDGQPIAHLHGACIDDQDIEIDNYQFSTDYLQGAASGKIVEETLVSHLLKSNCLITHQPDWGSVQIQYRGAKIDREQLLRYLVSFRHHNEFHEQCVERIFNDILRFCQPESLSVYARYTRRGGLDINPWRSNGDFSPATGRLARQ
;
A
#
# COMPACT_ATOMS: atom_id res chain seq x y z
N MET A 1 20.88 8.74 7.35
CA MET A 1 20.26 7.83 8.33
C MET A 1 18.77 8.13 8.34
N SER A 2 17.95 7.12 8.16
CA SER A 2 16.49 7.26 8.22
C SER A 2 16.09 7.64 9.65
N SER A 3 15.08 8.50 9.81
CA SER A 3 14.49 8.85 11.11
C SER A 3 13.93 7.64 11.88
N TYR A 4 13.90 6.49 11.23
CA TYR A 4 13.34 5.23 11.76
C TYR A 4 14.41 4.29 12.36
N ASP A 5 15.71 4.52 12.12
CA ASP A 5 16.77 3.56 12.43
C ASP A 5 16.88 3.19 13.92
N ASN A 6 16.29 3.98 14.81
CA ASN A 6 16.28 3.73 16.26
C ASN A 6 14.92 3.90 16.93
N HIS A 7 13.81 3.81 16.17
CA HIS A 7 12.50 4.05 16.77
C HIS A 7 12.04 2.83 17.60
N GLN A 8 11.76 3.05 18.88
CA GLN A 8 11.32 2.01 19.82
C GLN A 8 10.10 1.20 19.33
N ALA A 9 9.19 1.84 18.58
CA ALA A 9 8.00 1.18 18.01
C ALA A 9 8.35 0.11 16.98
N LEU A 10 9.51 0.17 16.33
CA LEU A 10 9.97 -0.82 15.34
C LEU A 10 10.81 -1.93 15.98
N ALA A 11 11.32 -1.74 17.18
CA ALA A 11 12.22 -2.69 17.84
C ALA A 11 11.57 -4.05 18.14
N GLY A 12 10.24 -4.07 18.28
CA GLY A 12 9.45 -5.28 18.52
C GLY A 12 9.09 -6.08 17.28
N LEU A 13 9.35 -5.55 16.08
CA LEU A 13 8.98 -6.23 14.84
C LEU A 13 9.84 -7.47 14.61
N THR A 14 9.21 -8.54 14.11
CA THR A 14 9.89 -9.79 13.73
C THR A 14 10.55 -9.71 12.36
N LEU A 15 10.29 -8.63 11.62
CA LEU A 15 10.82 -8.40 10.30
C LEU A 15 12.36 -8.34 10.33
N GLY A 16 13.02 -9.10 9.44
CA GLY A 16 14.48 -9.18 9.40
C GLY A 16 15.11 -10.16 10.41
N LYS A 17 14.32 -10.80 11.29
CA LYS A 17 14.78 -11.85 12.22
C LYS A 17 14.45 -13.24 11.69
N SER A 18 15.20 -14.27 12.11
CA SER A 18 14.81 -15.66 11.86
C SER A 18 13.47 -15.92 12.56
N THR A 19 12.54 -16.58 11.88
CA THR A 19 11.19 -16.74 12.38
C THR A 19 10.76 -18.20 12.24
N ASP A 20 10.22 -18.76 13.31
CA ASP A 20 9.54 -20.04 13.24
C ASP A 20 8.16 -19.84 12.60
N TYR A 21 7.86 -20.62 11.58
CA TYR A 21 6.54 -20.61 10.96
C TYR A 21 5.58 -21.42 11.81
N ARG A 22 4.56 -20.76 12.35
CA ARG A 22 3.46 -21.40 13.06
C ARG A 22 2.32 -21.71 12.07
N ASP A 23 1.78 -22.88 12.16
CA ASP A 23 0.65 -23.34 11.33
C ASP A 23 -0.65 -23.49 12.12
N THR A 24 -0.62 -23.19 13.42
CA THR A 24 -1.79 -23.16 14.31
C THR A 24 -2.13 -21.71 14.65
N TYR A 25 -3.41 -21.37 14.56
CA TYR A 25 -3.93 -20.01 14.73
C TYR A 25 -3.33 -19.29 15.95
N ASP A 26 -2.83 -18.10 15.68
CA ASP A 26 -2.22 -17.24 16.68
C ASP A 26 -2.38 -15.75 16.28
N ALA A 27 -3.35 -15.08 16.87
CA ALA A 27 -3.62 -13.66 16.62
C ALA A 27 -2.48 -12.74 17.10
N SER A 28 -1.66 -13.21 18.06
CA SER A 28 -0.56 -12.40 18.61
C SER A 28 0.60 -12.17 17.64
N LEU A 29 0.60 -12.88 16.50
CA LEU A 29 1.61 -12.68 15.46
C LEU A 29 1.45 -11.35 14.73
N LEU A 30 0.24 -10.77 14.69
CA LEU A 30 0.01 -9.49 14.05
C LEU A 30 0.71 -8.35 14.77
N GLN A 31 1.37 -7.50 14.02
CA GLN A 31 2.06 -6.32 14.53
C GLN A 31 1.58 -5.05 13.83
N GLY A 32 1.17 -4.07 14.63
CA GLY A 32 0.80 -2.75 14.15
C GLY A 32 1.99 -1.80 14.16
N VAL A 33 2.02 -0.90 13.20
CA VAL A 33 2.99 0.19 13.15
C VAL A 33 2.21 1.50 13.20
N PRO A 34 2.46 2.38 14.18
CA PRO A 34 1.76 3.66 14.27
C PRO A 34 1.94 4.49 12.99
N ARG A 35 0.83 4.96 12.41
CA ARG A 35 0.89 5.84 11.23
C ARG A 35 1.56 7.17 11.54
N SER A 36 1.51 7.61 12.80
CA SER A 36 2.15 8.85 13.26
C SER A 36 3.66 8.87 13.01
N LEU A 37 4.34 7.72 12.99
CA LEU A 37 5.78 7.64 12.73
C LEU A 37 6.20 8.32 11.43
N ASN A 38 5.38 8.21 10.38
CA ASN A 38 5.63 8.84 9.10
C ASN A 38 4.90 10.17 8.96
N ARG A 39 3.70 10.26 9.51
CA ARG A 39 2.84 11.44 9.37
C ARG A 39 3.37 12.64 10.14
N ASP A 40 3.92 12.45 11.33
CA ASP A 40 4.46 13.54 12.15
C ASP A 40 5.57 14.33 11.42
N PRO A 41 6.60 13.69 10.83
CA PRO A 41 7.60 14.40 10.05
C PRO A 41 7.05 15.13 8.82
N LEU A 42 5.92 14.68 8.28
CA LEU A 42 5.23 15.33 7.16
C LEU A 42 4.26 16.43 7.60
N GLY A 43 4.11 16.66 8.90
CA GLY A 43 3.14 17.61 9.43
C GLY A 43 1.69 17.15 9.29
N LEU A 44 1.46 15.85 9.16
CA LEU A 44 0.12 15.26 9.04
C LEU A 44 -0.37 14.78 10.40
N HIS A 45 -1.58 15.19 10.76
CA HIS A 45 -2.20 14.84 12.04
C HIS A 45 -3.51 14.11 11.81
N ALA A 46 -3.78 13.09 12.63
CA ALA A 46 -4.93 12.22 12.48
C ALA A 46 -6.29 12.93 12.50
N ASP A 47 -6.38 14.07 13.19
CA ASP A 47 -7.59 14.89 13.29
C ASP A 47 -7.75 15.90 12.15
N ASN A 48 -6.75 16.04 11.28
CA ASN A 48 -6.76 16.99 10.17
C ASN A 48 -5.97 16.48 8.96
N LEU A 49 -6.29 15.29 8.48
CA LEU A 49 -5.66 14.74 7.28
C LEU A 49 -6.14 15.48 6.03
N PRO A 50 -5.24 15.82 5.09
CA PRO A 50 -5.61 16.47 3.84
C PRO A 50 -6.25 15.53 2.83
N PHE A 51 -6.42 14.27 3.17
CA PHE A 51 -6.94 13.21 2.32
C PHE A 51 -7.87 12.26 3.11
N HIS A 52 -8.59 11.46 2.37
CA HIS A 52 -9.22 10.22 2.81
C HIS A 52 -8.71 9.08 1.92
N GLY A 53 -8.90 7.85 2.34
CA GLY A 53 -8.47 6.70 1.55
C GLY A 53 -8.41 5.40 2.34
N ALA A 54 -7.76 4.43 1.75
CA ALA A 54 -7.60 3.11 2.33
C ALA A 54 -6.35 2.42 1.80
N ASP A 55 -5.92 1.40 2.52
CA ASP A 55 -4.90 0.46 2.08
C ASP A 55 -5.62 -0.85 1.71
N ILE A 56 -5.60 -1.19 0.43
CA ILE A 56 -6.29 -2.38 -0.09
C ILE A 56 -5.28 -3.50 -0.25
N TRP A 57 -5.53 -4.61 0.44
CA TRP A 57 -4.70 -5.80 0.37
C TRP A 57 -5.40 -6.90 -0.41
N THR A 58 -4.62 -7.65 -1.17
CA THR A 58 -5.04 -8.92 -1.74
C THR A 58 -4.24 -10.05 -1.11
N LEU A 59 -4.95 -11.06 -0.59
CA LEU A 59 -4.39 -12.24 0.05
C LEU A 59 -4.53 -13.42 -0.92
N TYR A 60 -3.43 -13.84 -1.54
CA TYR A 60 -3.47 -14.88 -2.59
C TYR A 60 -3.33 -16.30 -2.06
N GLU A 61 -2.76 -16.46 -0.86
CA GLU A 61 -2.38 -17.76 -0.32
C GLU A 61 -3.17 -18.13 0.96
N LEU A 62 -4.37 -17.59 1.13
CA LEU A 62 -5.19 -17.87 2.31
C LEU A 62 -5.69 -19.32 2.27
N SER A 63 -5.41 -20.06 3.35
CA SER A 63 -5.81 -21.45 3.51
C SER A 63 -6.11 -21.77 4.98
N TRP A 64 -7.03 -22.71 5.20
CA TRP A 64 -7.38 -23.27 6.50
C TRP A 64 -7.96 -24.66 6.33
N LEU A 65 -8.30 -25.33 7.42
CA LEU A 65 -8.99 -26.62 7.39
C LEU A 65 -10.47 -26.42 7.73
N ASN A 66 -11.36 -27.11 7.01
CA ASN A 66 -12.76 -27.17 7.41
C ASN A 66 -12.97 -28.05 8.66
N GLY A 67 -14.21 -28.18 9.12
CA GLY A 67 -14.52 -28.96 10.30
C GLY A 67 -14.13 -30.44 10.23
N LYS A 68 -13.92 -30.97 9.02
CA LYS A 68 -13.49 -32.37 8.77
C LYS A 68 -11.99 -32.50 8.50
N GLY A 69 -11.25 -31.37 8.54
CA GLY A 69 -9.82 -31.37 8.28
C GLY A 69 -9.43 -31.31 6.80
N LEU A 70 -10.38 -31.06 5.89
CA LEU A 70 -10.08 -30.85 4.48
C LEU A 70 -9.59 -29.41 4.27
N PRO A 71 -8.41 -29.23 3.63
CA PRO A 71 -7.92 -27.89 3.33
C PRO A 71 -8.87 -27.10 2.44
N GLN A 72 -9.03 -25.84 2.77
CA GLN A 72 -9.76 -24.85 2.00
C GLN A 72 -8.76 -23.78 1.51
N VAL A 73 -9.00 -23.22 0.33
CA VAL A 73 -8.22 -22.11 -0.22
C VAL A 73 -9.14 -20.98 -0.63
N ALA A 74 -8.68 -19.77 -0.47
CA ALA A 74 -9.43 -18.57 -0.83
C ALA A 74 -8.51 -17.46 -1.30
N VAL A 75 -9.05 -16.51 -2.05
CA VAL A 75 -8.46 -15.19 -2.21
C VAL A 75 -9.19 -14.24 -1.28
N GLY A 76 -8.44 -13.47 -0.48
CA GLY A 76 -8.99 -12.47 0.42
C GLY A 76 -8.75 -11.06 -0.09
N HIS A 77 -9.73 -10.19 0.14
CA HIS A 77 -9.60 -8.74 0.02
C HIS A 77 -9.74 -8.13 1.40
N VAL A 78 -8.79 -7.27 1.75
CA VAL A 78 -8.79 -6.55 3.03
C VAL A 78 -8.64 -5.07 2.77
N GLU A 79 -9.47 -4.27 3.41
CA GLU A 79 -9.44 -2.82 3.31
C GLU A 79 -9.21 -2.22 4.71
N LEU A 80 -8.06 -1.56 4.89
CA LEU A 80 -7.74 -0.79 6.08
C LEU A 80 -8.03 0.69 5.81
N PRO A 81 -8.85 1.36 6.63
CA PRO A 81 -9.06 2.79 6.46
C PRO A 81 -7.79 3.57 6.82
N ASP A 82 -7.55 4.66 6.11
CA ASP A 82 -6.44 5.58 6.41
C ASP A 82 -6.54 6.22 7.81
N THR A 83 -7.73 6.19 8.40
CA THR A 83 -8.02 6.70 9.76
C THR A 83 -7.63 5.72 10.86
N SER A 84 -7.25 4.48 10.55
CA SER A 84 -6.76 3.57 11.58
C SER A 84 -5.50 4.13 12.26
N VAL A 85 -5.33 3.84 13.55
CA VAL A 85 -4.17 4.32 14.33
C VAL A 85 -2.88 3.72 13.78
N ASN A 86 -2.93 2.42 13.44
CA ASN A 86 -1.78 1.69 12.92
C ASN A 86 -2.05 1.23 11.49
N LEU A 87 -0.99 1.09 10.71
CA LEU A 87 -0.94 0.15 9.60
C LEU A 87 -0.57 -1.25 10.13
N VAL A 88 -0.82 -2.28 9.35
CA VAL A 88 -0.43 -3.66 9.68
C VAL A 88 0.89 -3.98 8.99
N GLU A 89 1.87 -4.48 9.74
CA GLU A 89 3.17 -4.85 9.20
C GLU A 89 3.04 -6.13 8.35
N SER A 90 3.56 -6.11 7.12
CA SER A 90 3.27 -7.12 6.10
C SER A 90 3.83 -8.52 6.41
N LYS A 91 5.04 -8.62 6.94
CA LYS A 91 5.62 -9.92 7.32
C LYS A 91 4.85 -10.55 8.48
N SER A 92 4.47 -9.76 9.46
CA SER A 92 3.64 -10.23 10.57
C SER A 92 2.27 -10.69 10.09
N PHE A 93 1.70 -9.99 9.13
CA PHE A 93 0.45 -10.39 8.49
C PHE A 93 0.60 -11.73 7.77
N LYS A 94 1.66 -11.93 7.01
CA LYS A 94 1.95 -13.21 6.35
C LYS A 94 2.09 -14.35 7.36
N LEU A 95 2.82 -14.14 8.45
CA LEU A 95 2.96 -15.13 9.51
C LEU A 95 1.64 -15.45 10.19
N TYR A 96 0.83 -14.44 10.45
CA TYR A 96 -0.52 -14.60 10.98
C TYR A 96 -1.40 -15.44 10.06
N LEU A 97 -1.39 -15.19 8.76
CA LEU A 97 -2.15 -15.99 7.79
C LEU A 97 -1.64 -17.43 7.73
N ASN A 98 -0.33 -17.66 7.81
CA ASN A 98 0.22 -19.01 7.86
C ASN A 98 -0.26 -19.79 9.09
N SER A 99 -0.57 -19.11 10.19
CA SER A 99 -1.11 -19.77 11.39
C SER A 99 -2.49 -20.39 11.18
N PHE A 100 -3.20 -20.01 10.13
CA PHE A 100 -4.48 -20.61 9.75
C PHE A 100 -4.33 -21.98 9.07
N ASN A 101 -3.17 -22.29 8.51
CA ASN A 101 -3.00 -23.40 7.56
C ASN A 101 -3.41 -24.76 8.13
N GLN A 102 -3.15 -25.05 9.41
CA GLN A 102 -3.52 -26.29 10.07
C GLN A 102 -4.60 -26.07 11.16
N THR A 103 -5.34 -24.99 11.06
CA THR A 103 -6.40 -24.66 12.00
C THR A 103 -7.76 -24.95 11.37
N ARG A 104 -8.63 -25.62 12.12
CA ARG A 104 -10.00 -25.91 11.71
C ARG A 104 -10.91 -24.72 11.99
N PHE A 105 -11.69 -24.35 11.00
CA PHE A 105 -12.78 -23.37 11.12
C PHE A 105 -14.08 -24.01 10.66
N ALA A 106 -15.17 -23.72 11.36
CA ALA A 106 -16.47 -24.32 11.06
C ALA A 106 -17.05 -23.84 9.71
N SER A 107 -16.73 -22.60 9.31
CA SER A 107 -17.26 -22.00 8.08
C SER A 107 -16.32 -20.94 7.51
N TRP A 108 -16.56 -20.59 6.26
CA TRP A 108 -15.91 -19.43 5.61
C TRP A 108 -16.21 -18.12 6.35
N GLN A 109 -17.44 -17.99 6.86
CA GLN A 109 -17.84 -16.82 7.64
C GLN A 109 -17.02 -16.69 8.92
N ASP A 110 -16.75 -17.78 9.63
CA ASP A 110 -15.91 -17.76 10.83
C ASP A 110 -14.49 -17.29 10.53
N VAL A 111 -13.93 -17.69 9.37
CA VAL A 111 -12.63 -17.20 8.91
C VAL A 111 -12.67 -15.69 8.66
N ALA A 112 -13.66 -15.21 7.92
CA ALA A 112 -13.81 -13.78 7.62
C ALA A 112 -14.01 -12.95 8.90
N GLU A 113 -14.81 -13.41 9.84
CA GLU A 113 -15.04 -12.74 11.13
C GLU A 113 -13.78 -12.71 12.00
N THR A 114 -13.02 -13.80 12.00
CA THR A 114 -11.73 -13.88 12.72
C THR A 114 -10.74 -12.88 12.15
N LEU A 115 -10.58 -12.84 10.83
CA LEU A 115 -9.70 -11.86 10.15
C LEU A 115 -10.14 -10.43 10.46
N THR A 116 -11.43 -10.14 10.35
CA THR A 116 -11.98 -8.80 10.61
C THR A 116 -11.70 -8.35 12.04
N ARG A 117 -11.96 -9.20 13.01
CA ARG A 117 -11.73 -8.92 14.44
C ARG A 117 -10.24 -8.65 14.71
N ASP A 118 -9.37 -9.56 14.27
CA ASP A 118 -7.95 -9.51 14.61
C ASP A 118 -7.25 -8.34 13.90
N LEU A 119 -7.56 -8.12 12.63
CA LEU A 119 -7.00 -7.00 11.86
C LEU A 119 -7.50 -5.65 12.38
N SER A 120 -8.79 -5.57 12.74
CA SER A 120 -9.35 -4.34 13.33
C SER A 120 -8.70 -4.01 14.67
N ALA A 121 -8.44 -5.01 15.50
CA ALA A 121 -7.75 -4.82 16.78
C ALA A 121 -6.30 -4.39 16.57
N CYS A 122 -5.58 -4.99 15.65
CA CYS A 122 -4.20 -4.64 15.32
C CYS A 122 -4.11 -3.22 14.76
N ALA A 123 -4.94 -2.89 13.79
CA ALA A 123 -4.97 -1.58 13.14
C ALA A 123 -5.55 -0.47 14.03
N GLN A 124 -6.34 -0.83 15.03
CA GLN A 124 -7.15 0.09 15.81
C GLN A 124 -8.03 0.96 14.89
N GLY A 125 -8.82 0.29 14.07
CA GLY A 125 -9.73 0.87 13.11
C GLY A 125 -10.62 -0.21 12.52
N GLU A 126 -11.68 0.18 11.84
CA GLU A 126 -12.64 -0.74 11.24
C GLU A 126 -12.10 -1.31 9.93
N VAL A 127 -11.66 -2.56 9.94
CA VAL A 127 -11.15 -3.28 8.77
C VAL A 127 -12.29 -4.05 8.11
N LYS A 128 -12.35 -4.00 6.78
CA LYS A 128 -13.29 -4.77 5.98
C LYS A 128 -12.59 -5.95 5.33
N VAL A 129 -13.22 -7.13 5.39
CA VAL A 129 -12.69 -8.37 4.81
C VAL A 129 -13.73 -9.02 3.92
N ALA A 130 -13.33 -9.42 2.72
CA ALA A 130 -14.12 -10.23 1.82
C ALA A 130 -13.31 -11.46 1.36
N LEU A 131 -13.91 -12.63 1.37
CA LEU A 131 -13.28 -13.86 0.91
C LEU A 131 -13.98 -14.35 -0.37
N TYR A 132 -13.17 -14.83 -1.31
CA TYR A 132 -13.65 -15.32 -2.60
C TYR A 132 -13.18 -16.74 -2.85
N ARG A 133 -14.08 -17.59 -3.36
CA ARG A 133 -13.70 -18.84 -4.00
C ARG A 133 -13.01 -18.54 -5.33
N LEU A 134 -12.15 -19.44 -5.77
CA LEU A 134 -11.39 -19.23 -7.00
C LEU A 134 -12.30 -19.08 -8.23
N ASP A 135 -13.39 -19.84 -8.29
CA ASP A 135 -14.37 -19.77 -9.39
C ASP A 135 -15.08 -18.40 -9.49
N GLN A 136 -15.17 -17.66 -8.39
CA GLN A 136 -15.72 -16.30 -8.39
C GLN A 136 -14.83 -15.28 -9.07
N LEU A 137 -13.55 -15.61 -9.24
CA LEU A 137 -12.53 -14.76 -9.87
C LEU A 137 -12.16 -15.21 -11.28
N ASP A 138 -12.80 -16.29 -11.77
CA ASP A 138 -12.58 -16.80 -13.12
C ASP A 138 -12.97 -15.76 -14.18
N GLY A 139 -12.19 -15.69 -15.24
CA GLY A 139 -12.45 -14.80 -16.37
C GLY A 139 -12.14 -13.32 -16.13
N GLN A 140 -11.58 -12.96 -14.98
CA GLN A 140 -11.13 -11.60 -14.76
C GLN A 140 -9.91 -11.28 -15.63
N PRO A 141 -9.93 -10.21 -16.42
CA PRO A 141 -8.79 -9.85 -17.27
C PRO A 141 -7.62 -9.32 -16.43
N ILE A 142 -6.43 -9.42 -16.97
CA ILE A 142 -5.30 -8.61 -16.52
C ILE A 142 -5.67 -7.15 -16.81
N ALA A 143 -5.69 -6.33 -15.76
CA ALA A 143 -6.08 -4.93 -15.84
C ALA A 143 -4.88 -4.01 -16.12
N HIS A 144 -5.16 -2.75 -16.36
CA HIS A 144 -4.18 -1.67 -16.43
C HIS A 144 -4.71 -0.44 -15.69
N LEU A 145 -3.83 0.39 -15.19
CA LEU A 145 -4.21 1.69 -14.65
C LEU A 145 -4.57 2.64 -15.80
N HIS A 146 -5.73 3.28 -15.67
CA HIS A 146 -6.18 4.27 -16.64
C HIS A 146 -5.38 5.57 -16.50
N GLY A 147 -5.02 6.19 -17.63
CA GLY A 147 -4.31 7.45 -17.67
C GLY A 147 -3.21 7.50 -18.72
N ALA A 148 -2.59 8.65 -18.89
CA ALA A 148 -1.44 8.83 -19.76
C ALA A 148 -0.17 8.34 -19.06
N CYS A 149 0.50 7.34 -19.65
CA CYS A 149 1.79 6.87 -19.15
C CYS A 149 2.88 7.92 -19.42
N ILE A 150 3.68 8.23 -18.39
CA ILE A 150 4.76 9.23 -18.50
C ILE A 150 6.16 8.60 -18.57
N ASP A 151 6.26 7.29 -18.72
CA ASP A 151 7.52 6.56 -18.55
C ASP A 151 8.49 6.70 -19.75
N ASP A 152 8.02 7.19 -20.87
CA ASP A 152 8.77 7.30 -22.12
C ASP A 152 9.38 8.70 -22.35
N GLN A 153 9.57 9.48 -21.29
CA GLN A 153 10.24 10.77 -21.39
C GLN A 153 11.71 10.60 -21.80
N ASP A 154 12.18 11.40 -22.77
CA ASP A 154 13.58 11.41 -23.20
C ASP A 154 14.41 12.27 -22.22
N ILE A 155 14.77 11.68 -21.10
CA ILE A 155 15.52 12.34 -20.01
C ILE A 155 16.69 11.50 -19.57
N GLU A 156 17.77 12.16 -19.13
CA GLU A 156 18.89 11.53 -18.45
C GLU A 156 18.72 11.68 -16.92
N ILE A 157 18.99 10.60 -16.19
CA ILE A 157 18.97 10.59 -14.73
C ILE A 157 20.28 10.00 -14.24
N ASP A 158 21.00 10.74 -13.42
CA ASP A 158 22.29 10.35 -12.83
C ASP A 158 22.26 10.32 -11.30
N ASN A 159 21.14 10.73 -10.68
CA ASN A 159 20.96 10.76 -9.24
C ASN A 159 19.63 10.09 -8.85
N TYR A 160 19.69 9.11 -7.94
CA TYR A 160 18.56 8.31 -7.49
C TYR A 160 18.24 8.52 -6.01
N GLN A 161 18.68 9.63 -5.44
CA GLN A 161 18.34 10.02 -4.08
C GLN A 161 16.99 10.74 -4.06
N PHE A 162 16.17 10.42 -3.07
CA PHE A 162 14.86 11.06 -2.91
C PHE A 162 15.03 12.58 -2.78
N SER A 163 14.24 13.31 -3.58
CA SER A 163 14.22 14.78 -3.54
C SER A 163 12.87 15.33 -3.98
N THR A 164 12.35 16.28 -3.20
CA THR A 164 11.17 17.07 -3.56
C THR A 164 11.51 18.23 -4.48
N ASP A 165 12.80 18.52 -4.70
CA ASP A 165 13.24 19.65 -5.53
C ASP A 165 12.70 19.56 -6.97
N TYR A 166 12.51 18.35 -7.48
CA TYR A 166 11.93 18.13 -8.80
C TYR A 166 10.52 18.67 -8.95
N LEU A 167 9.76 18.77 -7.85
CA LEU A 167 8.37 19.28 -7.88
C LEU A 167 8.29 20.79 -7.71
N GLN A 168 9.39 21.46 -7.29
CA GLN A 168 9.40 22.91 -7.13
C GLN A 168 9.29 23.59 -8.49
N GLY A 169 8.22 24.38 -8.67
CA GLY A 169 7.94 25.03 -9.94
C GLY A 169 7.50 24.10 -11.07
N ALA A 170 7.25 22.83 -10.79
CA ALA A 170 6.85 21.85 -11.81
C ALA A 170 5.43 22.05 -12.34
N ALA A 171 4.54 22.70 -11.56
CA ALA A 171 3.17 22.99 -11.98
C ALA A 171 3.04 24.45 -12.38
N SER A 172 2.66 24.70 -13.64
CA SER A 172 2.52 26.05 -14.16
C SER A 172 1.56 26.09 -15.36
N GLY A 173 1.12 27.31 -15.67
CA GLY A 173 0.29 27.56 -16.84
C GLY A 173 -1.18 27.25 -16.63
N LYS A 174 -1.81 26.69 -17.66
CA LYS A 174 -3.25 26.45 -17.68
C LYS A 174 -3.66 25.37 -16.67
N ILE A 175 -4.88 25.54 -16.18
CA ILE A 175 -5.55 24.51 -15.36
C ILE A 175 -5.95 23.35 -16.28
N VAL A 176 -5.59 22.14 -15.88
CA VAL A 176 -5.94 20.89 -16.56
C VAL A 176 -6.61 19.93 -15.57
N GLU A 177 -7.33 18.99 -16.11
CA GLU A 177 -7.82 17.82 -15.40
C GLU A 177 -7.29 16.61 -16.15
N GLU A 178 -6.39 15.87 -15.53
CA GLU A 178 -5.74 14.73 -16.18
C GLU A 178 -5.38 13.63 -15.19
N THR A 179 -5.19 12.44 -15.73
CA THR A 179 -4.70 11.27 -15.02
C THR A 179 -3.39 10.81 -15.64
N LEU A 180 -2.36 10.71 -14.82
CA LEU A 180 -1.02 10.27 -15.20
C LEU A 180 -0.70 8.94 -14.55
N VAL A 181 0.07 8.11 -15.25
CA VAL A 181 0.48 6.78 -14.77
C VAL A 181 1.98 6.61 -14.95
N SER A 182 2.64 6.03 -13.97
CA SER A 182 4.01 5.54 -14.08
C SER A 182 4.12 4.13 -13.53
N HIS A 183 4.87 3.27 -14.22
CA HIS A 183 5.21 1.92 -13.78
C HIS A 183 6.63 1.83 -13.19
N LEU A 184 7.30 2.96 -13.05
CA LEU A 184 8.70 3.03 -12.63
C LEU A 184 8.88 3.29 -11.14
N LEU A 185 7.77 3.37 -10.38
CA LEU A 185 7.87 3.54 -8.93
C LEU A 185 8.57 2.33 -8.32
N LYS A 186 9.66 2.59 -7.63
CA LYS A 186 10.41 1.60 -6.87
C LYS A 186 10.91 2.26 -5.61
N SER A 187 10.62 1.65 -4.49
CA SER A 187 11.20 2.00 -3.20
C SER A 187 11.75 0.73 -2.56
N ASN A 188 12.20 0.82 -1.32
CA ASN A 188 12.65 -0.35 -0.59
C ASN A 188 11.84 -0.50 0.69
N CYS A 189 11.66 -1.72 1.13
CA CYS A 189 11.13 -2.00 2.45
C CYS A 189 11.98 -1.31 3.51
N LEU A 190 11.32 -0.63 4.45
CA LEU A 190 11.99 0.13 5.52
C LEU A 190 12.95 -0.72 6.34
N ILE A 191 12.64 -2.00 6.55
CA ILE A 191 13.36 -2.89 7.47
C ILE A 191 14.33 -3.81 6.74
N THR A 192 13.88 -4.49 5.66
CA THR A 192 14.69 -5.50 4.94
C THR A 192 15.47 -4.93 3.77
N HIS A 193 15.19 -3.68 3.37
CA HIS A 193 15.75 -3.04 2.19
C HIS A 193 15.50 -3.79 0.87
N GLN A 194 14.57 -4.76 0.86
CA GLN A 194 14.13 -5.42 -0.36
C GLN A 194 13.35 -4.46 -1.25
N PRO A 195 13.48 -4.57 -2.58
CA PRO A 195 12.77 -3.67 -3.49
C PRO A 195 11.26 -3.90 -3.47
N ASP A 196 10.53 -2.80 -3.46
CA ASP A 196 9.08 -2.74 -3.60
C ASP A 196 8.74 -2.07 -4.94
N TRP A 197 8.30 -2.87 -5.90
CA TRP A 197 7.95 -2.41 -7.24
C TRP A 197 6.48 -2.02 -7.31
N GLY A 198 6.20 -0.85 -7.86
CA GLY A 198 4.84 -0.35 -7.96
C GLY A 198 4.53 0.37 -9.26
N SER A 199 3.24 0.45 -9.53
CA SER A 199 2.67 1.34 -10.52
C SER A 199 1.85 2.39 -9.78
N VAL A 200 1.95 3.65 -10.18
CA VAL A 200 1.25 4.75 -9.52
C VAL A 200 0.39 5.51 -10.52
N GLN A 201 -0.83 5.83 -10.10
CA GLN A 201 -1.78 6.65 -10.83
C GLN A 201 -1.98 7.95 -10.06
N ILE A 202 -1.86 9.07 -10.75
CA ILE A 202 -2.03 10.41 -10.18
C ILE A 202 -3.10 11.10 -11.00
N GLN A 203 -4.25 11.35 -10.37
CA GLN A 203 -5.38 12.06 -10.95
C GLN A 203 -5.50 13.41 -10.28
N TYR A 204 -5.53 14.49 -11.05
CA TYR A 204 -5.59 15.83 -10.47
C TYR A 204 -6.30 16.82 -11.38
N ARG A 205 -6.79 17.88 -10.74
CA ARG A 205 -7.22 19.12 -11.39
C ARG A 205 -6.38 20.27 -10.81
N GLY A 206 -5.69 21.00 -11.66
CA GLY A 206 -4.83 22.11 -11.24
C GLY A 206 -3.92 22.59 -12.36
N ALA A 207 -2.97 23.44 -12.03
CA ALA A 207 -1.95 23.87 -12.97
C ALA A 207 -1.22 22.63 -13.52
N LYS A 208 -0.97 22.62 -14.82
CA LYS A 208 -0.35 21.47 -15.50
C LYS A 208 0.99 21.13 -14.90
N ILE A 209 1.16 19.88 -14.47
CA ILE A 209 2.42 19.36 -13.93
C ILE A 209 3.32 18.93 -15.08
N ASP A 210 4.57 19.39 -15.05
CA ASP A 210 5.61 18.96 -15.98
C ASP A 210 5.88 17.47 -15.79
N ARG A 211 5.72 16.69 -16.88
CA ARG A 211 5.83 15.23 -16.84
C ARG A 211 7.25 14.75 -16.62
N GLU A 212 8.24 15.46 -17.13
CA GLU A 212 9.66 15.13 -16.90
C GLU A 212 10.03 15.30 -15.43
N GLN A 213 9.62 16.41 -14.83
CA GLN A 213 9.89 16.68 -13.41
C GLN A 213 9.15 15.71 -12.49
N LEU A 214 7.89 15.39 -12.81
CA LEU A 214 7.14 14.38 -12.06
C LEU A 214 7.80 13.01 -12.15
N LEU A 215 8.25 12.60 -13.34
CA LEU A 215 8.94 11.34 -13.51
C LEU A 215 10.27 11.30 -12.72
N ARG A 216 11.06 12.37 -12.76
CA ARG A 216 12.28 12.51 -11.96
C ARG A 216 11.99 12.36 -10.46
N TYR A 217 10.91 12.98 -10.00
CA TYR A 217 10.48 12.85 -8.61
C TYR A 217 10.14 11.40 -8.26
N LEU A 218 9.33 10.73 -9.07
CA LEU A 218 8.96 9.33 -8.82
C LEU A 218 10.17 8.40 -8.86
N VAL A 219 11.09 8.60 -9.80
CA VAL A 219 12.33 7.81 -9.89
C VAL A 219 13.24 8.05 -8.69
N SER A 220 13.18 9.22 -8.07
CA SER A 220 13.99 9.53 -6.88
C SER A 220 13.69 8.65 -5.66
N PHE A 221 12.59 7.90 -5.67
CA PHE A 221 12.27 6.91 -4.63
C PHE A 221 13.14 5.63 -4.69
N ARG A 222 13.95 5.43 -5.74
CA ARG A 222 14.65 4.14 -5.98
C ARG A 222 15.47 3.63 -4.80
N HIS A 223 16.07 4.50 -4.02
CA HIS A 223 16.84 4.14 -2.83
C HIS A 223 16.14 4.53 -1.52
N HIS A 224 14.90 5.01 -1.61
CA HIS A 224 14.14 5.45 -0.44
C HIS A 224 13.54 4.25 0.29
N ASN A 225 13.67 4.23 1.61
CA ASN A 225 13.17 3.15 2.46
C ASN A 225 11.94 3.62 3.21
N GLU A 226 10.80 3.05 2.89
CA GLU A 226 9.52 3.42 3.51
C GLU A 226 8.49 2.30 3.27
N PHE A 227 7.45 2.22 4.10
CA PHE A 227 6.32 1.33 3.82
C PHE A 227 5.50 1.84 2.63
N HIS A 228 4.78 0.93 1.96
CA HIS A 228 3.97 1.25 0.77
C HIS A 228 2.98 2.38 1.03
N GLU A 229 2.24 2.27 2.12
CA GLU A 229 1.22 3.23 2.54
C GLU A 229 1.82 4.62 2.79
N GLN A 230 3.00 4.63 3.39
CA GLN A 230 3.73 5.85 3.69
C GLN A 230 4.27 6.51 2.42
N CYS A 231 4.73 5.74 1.44
CA CYS A 231 5.15 6.26 0.13
C CYS A 231 4.00 6.98 -0.58
N VAL A 232 2.81 6.39 -0.57
CA VAL A 232 1.64 7.00 -1.21
C VAL A 232 1.24 8.30 -0.50
N GLU A 233 1.25 8.32 0.82
CA GLU A 233 0.95 9.53 1.60
C GLU A 233 2.00 10.61 1.35
N ARG A 234 3.27 10.25 1.23
CA ARG A 234 4.35 11.18 0.89
C ARG A 234 4.15 11.77 -0.50
N ILE A 235 3.86 10.95 -1.51
CA ILE A 235 3.61 11.42 -2.88
C ILE A 235 2.41 12.37 -2.89
N PHE A 236 1.33 12.02 -2.22
CA PHE A 236 0.15 12.89 -2.10
C PHE A 236 0.52 14.23 -1.46
N ASN A 237 1.18 14.20 -0.33
CA ASN A 237 1.55 15.40 0.43
C ASN A 237 2.52 16.30 -0.35
N ASP A 238 3.51 15.72 -1.03
CA ASP A 238 4.50 16.47 -1.80
C ASP A 238 3.86 17.14 -3.02
N ILE A 239 3.01 16.44 -3.77
CA ILE A 239 2.30 17.02 -4.91
C ILE A 239 1.34 18.12 -4.43
N LEU A 240 0.60 17.87 -3.35
CA LEU A 240 -0.29 18.87 -2.77
C LEU A 240 0.45 20.16 -2.39
N ARG A 241 1.62 19.99 -1.76
CA ARG A 241 2.42 21.12 -1.28
C ARG A 241 3.08 21.92 -2.41
N PHE A 242 3.70 21.23 -3.36
CA PHE A 242 4.54 21.90 -4.38
C PHE A 242 3.77 22.24 -5.66
N CYS A 243 2.74 21.48 -5.99
CA CYS A 243 1.95 21.69 -7.22
C CYS A 243 0.59 22.34 -6.95
N GLN A 244 0.09 22.32 -5.72
CA GLN A 244 -1.13 22.95 -5.25
C GLN A 244 -2.36 22.70 -6.15
N PRO A 245 -2.67 21.43 -6.49
CA PRO A 245 -3.84 21.11 -7.28
C PRO A 245 -5.13 21.40 -6.48
N GLU A 246 -6.21 21.70 -7.20
CA GLU A 246 -7.54 21.88 -6.62
C GLU A 246 -8.09 20.56 -6.08
N SER A 247 -7.83 19.47 -6.80
CA SER A 247 -8.14 18.09 -6.38
C SER A 247 -7.00 17.17 -6.75
N LEU A 248 -6.79 16.15 -5.93
CA LEU A 248 -5.69 15.19 -6.10
C LEU A 248 -6.10 13.81 -5.59
N SER A 249 -5.78 12.80 -6.37
CA SER A 249 -5.85 11.39 -5.97
C SER A 249 -4.57 10.68 -6.36
N VAL A 250 -4.00 9.92 -5.43
CA VAL A 250 -2.81 9.10 -5.65
C VAL A 250 -3.15 7.67 -5.31
N TYR A 251 -2.95 6.77 -6.25
CA TYR A 251 -3.22 5.35 -6.11
C TYR A 251 -2.04 4.54 -6.60
N ALA A 252 -1.49 3.69 -5.76
CA ALA A 252 -0.40 2.79 -6.13
C ALA A 252 -0.84 1.33 -6.03
N ARG A 253 -0.33 0.53 -6.97
CA ARG A 253 -0.47 -0.92 -6.96
C ARG A 253 0.91 -1.55 -6.98
N TYR A 254 1.22 -2.27 -5.91
CA TYR A 254 2.52 -2.89 -5.73
C TYR A 254 2.49 -4.37 -6.11
N THR A 255 3.64 -4.87 -6.54
CA THR A 255 3.80 -6.31 -6.79
C THR A 255 3.68 -7.09 -5.49
N ARG A 256 3.13 -8.31 -5.58
CA ARG A 256 3.00 -9.19 -4.42
C ARG A 256 4.36 -9.62 -3.88
N ARG A 257 4.40 -9.80 -2.58
CA ARG A 257 5.53 -10.37 -1.87
C ARG A 257 5.01 -11.26 -0.74
N GLY A 258 5.48 -12.51 -0.67
CA GLY A 258 4.96 -13.47 0.31
C GLY A 258 3.48 -13.79 0.16
N GLY A 259 2.92 -13.71 -1.04
CA GLY A 259 1.51 -13.97 -1.32
C GLY A 259 0.55 -12.83 -0.96
N LEU A 260 1.07 -11.63 -0.70
CA LEU A 260 0.29 -10.43 -0.40
C LEU A 260 0.66 -9.30 -1.35
N ASP A 261 -0.31 -8.54 -1.83
CA ASP A 261 -0.06 -7.22 -2.39
C ASP A 261 -0.77 -6.12 -1.58
N ILE A 262 -0.22 -4.92 -1.66
CA ILE A 262 -0.72 -3.75 -0.92
C ILE A 262 -0.93 -2.63 -1.92
N ASN A 263 -2.13 -2.05 -1.94
CA ASN A 263 -2.55 -1.07 -2.93
C ASN A 263 -3.17 0.13 -2.22
N PRO A 264 -2.35 1.06 -1.72
CA PRO A 264 -2.85 2.24 -1.01
C PRO A 264 -3.38 3.30 -1.98
N TRP A 265 -4.44 4.00 -1.57
CA TRP A 265 -4.89 5.20 -2.25
C TRP A 265 -5.23 6.31 -1.28
N ARG A 266 -5.02 7.56 -1.71
CA ARG A 266 -5.37 8.77 -0.96
C ARG A 266 -5.96 9.78 -1.93
N SER A 267 -7.00 10.47 -1.49
CA SER A 267 -7.71 11.47 -2.30
C SER A 267 -8.28 12.58 -1.45
N ASN A 268 -8.35 13.78 -1.98
CA ASN A 268 -9.12 14.88 -1.40
C ASN A 268 -10.36 15.23 -2.22
N GLY A 269 -10.69 14.40 -3.20
CA GLY A 269 -11.85 14.55 -4.07
C GLY A 269 -12.70 13.29 -4.12
N ASP A 270 -13.54 13.21 -5.13
CA ASP A 270 -14.35 12.02 -5.42
C ASP A 270 -13.51 11.04 -6.24
N PHE A 271 -13.14 9.93 -5.61
CA PHE A 271 -12.26 8.92 -6.22
C PHE A 271 -12.66 7.52 -5.77
N SER A 272 -12.69 6.60 -6.72
CA SER A 272 -12.84 5.17 -6.47
C SER A 272 -11.69 4.43 -7.14
N PRO A 273 -10.87 3.68 -6.40
CA PRO A 273 -9.76 2.94 -6.97
C PRO A 273 -10.27 1.84 -7.90
N ALA A 274 -9.66 1.73 -9.09
CA ALA A 274 -9.94 0.62 -9.98
C ALA A 274 -9.44 -0.69 -9.34
N THR A 275 -10.30 -1.70 -9.37
CA THR A 275 -9.97 -3.05 -8.89
C THR A 275 -9.48 -3.88 -10.05
N GLY A 276 -8.69 -4.80 -9.93
CA GLY A 276 -8.17 -5.63 -11.00
C GLY A 276 -6.66 -5.70 -10.95
N ARG A 277 -6.19 -6.92 -11.04
CA ARG A 277 -4.77 -7.21 -10.94
C ARG A 277 -4.03 -6.72 -12.19
N LEU A 278 -2.95 -5.98 -11.99
CA LEU A 278 -2.05 -5.60 -13.07
C LEU A 278 -1.13 -6.78 -13.46
N ALA A 279 -0.49 -6.68 -14.62
CA ALA A 279 0.34 -7.76 -15.17
C ALA A 279 1.48 -8.21 -14.23
N ARG A 280 2.02 -7.31 -13.40
CA ARG A 280 3.12 -7.61 -12.49
C ARG A 280 2.68 -7.99 -11.08
N GLN A 281 1.41 -8.03 -10.81
CA GLN A 281 0.92 -8.37 -9.47
C GLN A 281 0.66 -9.87 -9.24
#